data_1099451cfd0bda078f106fa16b52d94c
#
_entry.id   1099451cfd0bda078f106fa16b52d94c
#
_cell.length_a   1.000
_cell.length_b   1.000
_cell.length_c   1.000
_cell.angle_alpha   90.00
_cell.angle_beta   90.00
_cell.angle_gamma   90.00
#
_symmetry.space_group_name_H-M   'P 1'
#
loop_
_entity.id
_entity.type
_entity.pdbx_description
1 polymer ?
#
loop_
_entity_poly.entity_id
_entity_poly.type
_entity_poly.pdbx_seq_one_letter_code
_entity_poly.pdbx_strand_id
1 'polypeptide(L)'
;MKRTSLMTAFLVPVAAVSLSGCGVNSIPTAEEAAKARWADVQAAYQRRASLIPNLVSTVRGAAASEERILTRVTQARADATRVTVSPDQLSDPAAMQRYADAQNRLSASIIPLQRLQEAYPTLQSQANFGTLMSQLESTENRINITIRDYNTAVQSYNTTIRTFPAVIGAKVIYGAKPMATFQATTPNADVAPEVNFDTNTGG
;
A
#
# COMPACT_ATOMS: atom_id res chain seq x y z
N MET A 1 1.72 59.93 -25.88
CA MET A 1 2.30 59.00 -24.92
C MET A 1 1.37 58.49 -23.83
N LYS A 2 0.01 58.72 -23.85
CA LYS A 2 -0.93 58.24 -22.81
C LYS A 2 -1.68 56.95 -23.15
N ARG A 3 -1.65 56.47 -24.38
CA ARG A 3 -2.40 55.26 -24.82
C ARG A 3 -1.69 53.94 -24.52
N THR A 4 -0.36 53.93 -24.41
CA THR A 4 0.42 52.74 -24.07
C THR A 4 0.33 52.32 -22.59
N SER A 5 0.11 53.32 -21.69
CA SER A 5 0.02 53.05 -20.25
C SER A 5 -1.30 52.38 -19.83
N LEU A 6 -2.40 52.61 -20.57
CA LEU A 6 -3.67 51.93 -20.28
C LEU A 6 -3.68 50.47 -20.73
N MET A 7 -3.00 50.15 -21.82
CA MET A 7 -2.92 48.79 -22.35
C MET A 7 -2.07 47.87 -21.46
N THR A 8 -0.98 48.40 -20.90
CA THR A 8 -0.15 47.67 -19.93
C THR A 8 -0.86 47.45 -18.60
N ALA A 9 -1.69 48.39 -18.15
CA ALA A 9 -2.46 48.27 -16.90
C ALA A 9 -3.55 47.17 -16.95
N PHE A 10 -4.02 46.80 -18.17
CA PHE A 10 -5.02 45.73 -18.35
C PHE A 10 -4.38 44.36 -18.63
N LEU A 11 -3.18 44.30 -19.22
CA LEU A 11 -2.48 43.06 -19.55
C LEU A 11 -1.92 42.33 -18.31
N VAL A 12 -1.49 43.09 -17.30
CA VAL A 12 -0.90 42.52 -16.07
C VAL A 12 -1.94 41.71 -15.25
N PRO A 13 -3.17 42.21 -14.96
CA PRO A 13 -4.16 41.42 -14.23
C PRO A 13 -4.67 40.20 -15.02
N VAL A 14 -4.77 40.28 -16.35
CA VAL A 14 -5.18 39.15 -17.19
C VAL A 14 -4.12 38.03 -17.17
N ALA A 15 -2.84 38.38 -17.24
CA ALA A 15 -1.76 37.41 -17.12
C ALA A 15 -1.73 36.78 -15.71
N ALA A 16 -1.97 37.52 -14.65
CA ALA A 16 -2.02 37.03 -13.29
C ALA A 16 -3.19 36.03 -13.06
N VAL A 17 -4.34 36.26 -13.65
CA VAL A 17 -5.51 35.34 -13.58
C VAL A 17 -5.24 34.05 -14.38
N SER A 18 -4.56 34.15 -15.51
CA SER A 18 -4.23 32.95 -16.32
C SER A 18 -3.22 32.02 -15.62
N LEU A 19 -2.24 32.56 -14.90
CA LEU A 19 -1.30 31.77 -14.10
C LEU A 19 -1.95 31.12 -12.87
N SER A 20 -2.96 31.75 -12.29
CA SER A 20 -3.69 31.19 -11.13
C SER A 20 -4.51 29.96 -11.49
N GLY A 21 -5.03 29.85 -12.71
CA GLY A 21 -5.84 28.71 -13.17
C GLY A 21 -5.06 27.38 -13.23
N CYS A 22 -3.77 27.42 -13.59
CA CYS A 22 -2.93 26.21 -13.65
C CYS A 22 -2.65 25.60 -12.25
N GLY A 23 -2.56 26.43 -11.21
CA GLY A 23 -2.27 25.95 -9.84
C GLY A 23 -3.47 25.31 -9.14
N VAL A 24 -4.68 25.78 -9.41
CA VAL A 24 -5.90 25.29 -8.76
C VAL A 24 -6.27 23.89 -9.23
N ASN A 25 -6.17 23.62 -10.53
CA ASN A 25 -6.50 22.31 -11.11
C ASN A 25 -5.48 21.21 -10.75
N SER A 26 -4.27 21.56 -10.34
CA SER A 26 -3.26 20.56 -9.93
C SER A 26 -3.66 19.82 -8.65
N ILE A 27 -4.46 20.43 -7.78
CA ILE A 27 -4.89 19.85 -6.50
C ILE A 27 -5.78 18.63 -6.72
N PRO A 28 -6.95 18.75 -7.39
CA PRO A 28 -7.80 17.58 -7.65
C PRO A 28 -7.10 16.54 -8.51
N THR A 29 -6.23 16.93 -9.45
CA THR A 29 -5.47 15.99 -10.26
C THR A 29 -4.52 15.14 -9.39
N ALA A 30 -3.78 15.76 -8.47
CA ALA A 30 -2.89 15.04 -7.57
C ALA A 30 -3.65 14.22 -6.54
N GLU A 31 -4.81 14.70 -6.08
CA GLU A 31 -5.70 13.98 -5.17
C GLU A 31 -6.23 12.69 -5.80
N GLU A 32 -6.78 12.78 -7.01
CA GLU A 32 -7.30 11.63 -7.74
C GLU A 32 -6.19 10.63 -8.10
N ALA A 33 -4.99 11.11 -8.41
CA ALA A 33 -3.83 10.23 -8.60
C ALA A 33 -3.50 9.44 -7.33
N ALA A 34 -3.51 10.06 -6.15
CA ALA A 34 -3.28 9.37 -4.88
C ALA A 34 -4.39 8.35 -4.57
N LYS A 35 -5.66 8.70 -4.79
CA LYS A 35 -6.81 7.78 -4.64
C LYS A 35 -6.71 6.57 -5.58
N ALA A 36 -6.33 6.79 -6.83
CA ALA A 36 -6.12 5.71 -7.79
C ALA A 36 -5.01 4.74 -7.34
N ARG A 37 -3.88 5.26 -6.85
CA ARG A 37 -2.80 4.42 -6.30
C ARG A 37 -3.22 3.68 -5.02
N TRP A 38 -4.08 4.28 -4.21
CA TRP A 38 -4.66 3.57 -3.07
C TRP A 38 -5.53 2.39 -3.50
N ALA A 39 -6.33 2.54 -4.54
CA ALA A 39 -7.10 1.44 -5.10
C ALA A 39 -6.21 0.29 -5.61
N ASP A 40 -5.04 0.59 -6.20
CA ASP A 40 -4.03 -0.41 -6.59
C ASP A 40 -3.50 -1.18 -5.37
N VAL A 41 -3.23 -0.50 -4.25
CA VAL A 41 -2.83 -1.14 -2.98
C VAL A 41 -3.91 -2.09 -2.49
N GLN A 42 -5.16 -1.63 -2.44
CA GLN A 42 -6.29 -2.48 -1.99
C GLN A 42 -6.49 -3.70 -2.90
N ALA A 43 -6.38 -3.53 -4.22
CA ALA A 43 -6.48 -4.62 -5.17
C ALA A 43 -5.37 -5.67 -4.99
N ALA A 44 -4.14 -5.25 -4.69
CA ALA A 44 -3.03 -6.15 -4.41
C ALA A 44 -3.27 -6.96 -3.12
N TYR A 45 -3.74 -6.35 -2.05
CA TYR A 45 -4.10 -7.05 -0.81
C TYR A 45 -5.31 -7.98 -1.00
N GLN A 46 -6.31 -7.57 -1.77
CA GLN A 46 -7.46 -8.42 -2.10
C GLN A 46 -7.00 -9.66 -2.89
N ARG A 47 -6.09 -9.51 -3.84
CA ARG A 47 -5.51 -10.64 -4.56
C ARG A 47 -4.81 -11.61 -3.61
N ARG A 48 -4.01 -11.14 -2.67
CA ARG A 48 -3.41 -11.98 -1.63
C ARG A 48 -4.47 -12.74 -0.84
N ALA A 49 -5.49 -12.05 -0.35
CA ALA A 49 -6.57 -12.67 0.42
C ALA A 49 -7.34 -13.73 -0.38
N SER A 50 -7.45 -13.59 -1.69
CA SER A 50 -8.14 -14.55 -2.57
C SER A 50 -7.36 -15.84 -2.80
N LEU A 51 -6.05 -15.86 -2.60
CA LEU A 51 -5.21 -17.06 -2.71
C LEU A 51 -5.31 -17.96 -1.47
N ILE A 52 -5.63 -17.39 -0.31
CA ILE A 52 -5.62 -18.10 0.97
C ILE A 52 -6.57 -19.32 1.01
N PRO A 53 -7.84 -19.26 0.56
CA PRO A 53 -8.74 -20.42 0.59
C PRO A 53 -8.18 -21.62 -0.19
N ASN A 54 -7.58 -21.38 -1.35
CA ASN A 54 -6.98 -22.43 -2.16
C ASN A 54 -5.77 -23.05 -1.46
N LEU A 55 -4.93 -22.21 -0.85
CA LEU A 55 -3.77 -22.67 -0.07
C LEU A 55 -4.21 -23.51 1.13
N VAL A 56 -5.19 -23.03 1.90
CA VAL A 56 -5.76 -23.75 3.05
C VAL A 56 -6.33 -25.09 2.62
N SER A 57 -7.06 -25.16 1.50
CA SER A 57 -7.63 -26.39 0.96
C SER A 57 -6.53 -27.39 0.56
N THR A 58 -5.48 -26.92 -0.11
CA THR A 58 -4.35 -27.76 -0.53
C THR A 58 -3.59 -28.31 0.68
N VAL A 59 -3.30 -27.47 1.67
CA VAL A 59 -2.60 -27.92 2.90
C VAL A 59 -3.45 -28.89 3.71
N ARG A 60 -4.75 -28.64 3.83
CA ARG A 60 -5.67 -29.54 4.57
C ARG A 60 -5.66 -30.95 4.01
N GLY A 61 -5.56 -31.12 2.69
CA GLY A 61 -5.48 -32.43 2.05
C GLY A 61 -4.24 -33.25 2.40
N ALA A 62 -3.13 -32.59 2.73
CA ALA A 62 -1.86 -33.25 3.01
C ALA A 62 -1.42 -33.19 4.48
N ALA A 63 -1.90 -32.23 5.25
CA ALA A 63 -1.51 -31.95 6.63
C ALA A 63 -2.74 -31.60 7.49
N ALA A 64 -3.73 -32.51 7.53
CA ALA A 64 -4.98 -32.34 8.28
C ALA A 64 -4.76 -32.14 9.80
N SER A 65 -3.63 -32.63 10.36
CA SER A 65 -3.25 -32.44 11.76
C SER A 65 -2.95 -30.98 12.13
N GLU A 66 -2.69 -30.11 11.14
CA GLU A 66 -2.29 -28.70 11.33
C GLU A 66 -3.49 -27.74 11.39
N GLU A 67 -4.63 -28.20 11.90
CA GLU A 67 -5.88 -27.44 11.91
C GLU A 67 -5.76 -26.08 12.61
N ARG A 68 -4.90 -25.98 13.65
CA ARG A 68 -4.67 -24.69 14.34
C ARG A 68 -4.05 -23.63 13.44
N ILE A 69 -3.11 -24.04 12.59
CA ILE A 69 -2.48 -23.11 11.63
C ILE A 69 -3.50 -22.68 10.59
N LEU A 70 -4.24 -23.65 10.01
CA LEU A 70 -5.26 -23.39 9.01
C LEU A 70 -6.40 -22.47 9.51
N THR A 71 -6.85 -22.71 10.73
CA THR A 71 -7.88 -21.88 11.39
C THR A 71 -7.37 -20.46 11.62
N ARG A 72 -6.13 -20.29 12.13
CA ARG A 72 -5.51 -18.97 12.34
C ARG A 72 -5.40 -18.17 11.05
N VAL A 73 -4.98 -18.78 9.96
CA VAL A 73 -4.85 -18.11 8.66
C VAL A 73 -6.23 -17.71 8.12
N THR A 74 -7.21 -18.61 8.23
CA THR A 74 -8.58 -18.32 7.79
C THR A 74 -9.19 -17.16 8.58
N GLN A 75 -8.98 -17.13 9.90
CA GLN A 75 -9.45 -16.05 10.75
C GLN A 75 -8.73 -14.73 10.41
N ALA A 76 -7.40 -14.74 10.30
CA ALA A 76 -6.62 -13.55 9.95
C ALA A 76 -7.03 -12.98 8.58
N ARG A 77 -7.35 -13.85 7.61
CA ARG A 77 -7.92 -13.44 6.32
C ARG A 77 -9.26 -12.74 6.49
N ALA A 78 -10.17 -13.34 7.27
CA ALA A 78 -11.49 -12.75 7.50
C ALA A 78 -11.37 -11.37 8.17
N ASP A 79 -10.48 -11.22 9.15
CA ASP A 79 -10.23 -9.95 9.83
C ASP A 79 -9.60 -8.90 8.89
N ALA A 80 -8.62 -9.30 8.08
CA ALA A 80 -7.97 -8.42 7.11
C ALA A 80 -8.93 -7.92 6.01
N THR A 81 -9.92 -8.73 5.62
CA THR A 81 -10.89 -8.35 4.59
C THR A 81 -12.05 -7.50 5.12
N ARG A 82 -12.27 -7.47 6.44
CA ARG A 82 -13.28 -6.59 7.08
C ARG A 82 -12.81 -5.14 7.23
N VAL A 83 -11.50 -4.94 7.38
CA VAL A 83 -10.95 -3.59 7.54
C VAL A 83 -10.77 -2.98 6.16
N THR A 84 -11.47 -1.89 5.90
CA THR A 84 -11.36 -1.11 4.66
C THR A 84 -11.04 0.33 4.98
N VAL A 85 -10.37 1.02 4.06
CA VAL A 85 -10.09 2.46 4.13
C VAL A 85 -10.68 3.10 2.89
N SER A 86 -11.72 3.92 3.07
CA SER A 86 -12.32 4.68 1.98
C SER A 86 -11.42 5.85 1.56
N PRO A 87 -11.61 6.41 0.34
CA PRO A 87 -10.83 7.56 -0.12
C PRO A 87 -10.87 8.76 0.84
N ASP A 88 -11.98 8.99 1.52
CA ASP A 88 -12.12 10.10 2.48
C ASP A 88 -11.32 9.89 3.77
N GLN A 89 -10.94 8.65 4.06
CA GLN A 89 -10.15 8.27 5.23
C GLN A 89 -8.63 8.30 4.98
N LEU A 90 -8.18 8.63 3.77
CA LEU A 90 -6.75 8.72 3.46
C LEU A 90 -6.03 9.81 4.25
N SER A 91 -6.77 10.77 4.82
CA SER A 91 -6.24 11.80 5.73
C SER A 91 -6.29 11.38 7.20
N ASP A 92 -6.76 10.16 7.52
CA ASP A 92 -6.83 9.63 8.88
C ASP A 92 -5.70 8.61 9.12
N PRO A 93 -4.63 8.99 9.85
CA PRO A 93 -3.52 8.07 10.15
C PRO A 93 -3.96 6.85 10.96
N ALA A 94 -4.98 6.99 11.81
CA ALA A 94 -5.46 5.89 12.62
C ALA A 94 -6.21 4.84 11.78
N ALA A 95 -6.98 5.27 10.77
CA ALA A 95 -7.61 4.35 9.82
C ALA A 95 -6.56 3.58 9.01
N MET A 96 -5.53 4.29 8.52
CA MET A 96 -4.41 3.69 7.80
C MET A 96 -3.65 2.67 8.65
N GLN A 97 -3.39 3.01 9.93
CA GLN A 97 -2.71 2.10 10.85
C GLN A 97 -3.54 0.84 11.13
N ARG A 98 -4.84 0.97 11.40
CA ARG A 98 -5.72 -0.21 11.59
C ARG A 98 -5.73 -1.14 10.38
N TYR A 99 -5.72 -0.58 9.19
CA TYR A 99 -5.64 -1.36 7.96
C TYR A 99 -4.28 -2.07 7.85
N ALA A 100 -3.17 -1.36 8.09
CA ALA A 100 -1.83 -1.93 8.11
C ALA A 100 -1.72 -3.09 9.10
N ASP A 101 -2.20 -2.91 10.33
CA ASP A 101 -2.16 -3.94 11.38
C ASP A 101 -2.94 -5.20 10.99
N ALA A 102 -4.11 -5.04 10.37
CA ALA A 102 -4.90 -6.16 9.90
C ALA A 102 -4.18 -6.94 8.77
N GLN A 103 -3.57 -6.23 7.82
CA GLN A 103 -2.81 -6.84 6.74
C GLN A 103 -1.52 -7.52 7.24
N ASN A 104 -0.84 -6.92 8.21
CA ASN A 104 0.36 -7.49 8.84
C ASN A 104 0.06 -8.78 9.62
N ARG A 105 -1.09 -8.84 10.33
CA ARG A 105 -1.53 -10.08 11.00
C ARG A 105 -1.78 -11.20 9.99
N LEU A 106 -2.35 -10.89 8.84
CA LEU A 106 -2.51 -11.87 7.77
C LEU A 106 -1.16 -12.35 7.24
N SER A 107 -0.22 -11.43 6.96
CA SER A 107 1.15 -11.79 6.53
C SER A 107 1.82 -12.72 7.54
N ALA A 108 1.79 -12.35 8.83
CA ALA A 108 2.38 -13.16 9.90
C ALA A 108 1.74 -14.56 10.02
N SER A 109 0.45 -14.68 9.72
CA SER A 109 -0.26 -15.96 9.78
C SER A 109 0.11 -16.93 8.64
N ILE A 110 0.60 -16.40 7.51
CA ILE A 110 1.01 -17.21 6.34
C ILE A 110 2.38 -17.88 6.57
N ILE A 111 3.29 -17.26 7.33
CA ILE A 111 4.65 -17.75 7.56
C ILE A 111 4.69 -19.22 8.05
N PRO A 112 3.87 -19.65 9.02
CA PRO A 112 3.84 -21.06 9.42
C PRO A 112 3.46 -22.03 8.28
N LEU A 113 2.58 -21.60 7.35
CA LEU A 113 2.20 -22.43 6.19
C LEU A 113 3.39 -22.68 5.26
N GLN A 114 4.27 -21.69 5.09
CA GLN A 114 5.48 -21.84 4.28
C GLN A 114 6.42 -22.89 4.87
N ARG A 115 6.50 -22.98 6.20
CA ARG A 115 7.34 -23.98 6.89
C ARG A 115 6.77 -25.40 6.85
N LEU A 116 5.47 -25.55 6.61
CA LEU A 116 4.85 -26.90 6.53
C LEU A 116 5.41 -27.73 5.37
N GLN A 117 5.89 -27.11 4.30
CA GLN A 117 6.50 -27.86 3.18
C GLN A 117 7.75 -28.64 3.62
N GLU A 118 8.47 -28.17 4.65
CA GLU A 118 9.66 -28.85 5.18
C GLU A 118 9.26 -30.06 6.02
N ALA A 119 8.14 -29.97 6.76
CA ALA A 119 7.65 -31.04 7.61
C ALA A 119 6.82 -32.10 6.86
N TYR A 120 6.23 -31.73 5.73
CA TYR A 120 5.34 -32.57 4.92
C TYR A 120 5.82 -32.69 3.47
N PRO A 121 6.71 -33.65 3.13
CA PRO A 121 7.23 -33.81 1.77
C PRO A 121 6.14 -34.03 0.71
N THR A 122 4.98 -34.56 1.12
CA THR A 122 3.81 -34.73 0.24
C THR A 122 3.24 -33.39 -0.25
N LEU A 123 3.37 -32.31 0.52
CA LEU A 123 3.02 -30.94 0.08
C LEU A 123 3.99 -30.45 -1.00
N GLN A 124 5.27 -30.73 -0.83
CA GLN A 124 6.30 -30.31 -1.77
C GLN A 124 6.11 -30.94 -3.15
N SER A 125 5.60 -32.18 -3.19
CA SER A 125 5.32 -32.91 -4.45
C SER A 125 4.00 -32.45 -5.12
N GLN A 126 3.17 -31.66 -4.45
CA GLN A 126 1.93 -31.14 -5.03
C GLN A 126 2.22 -29.88 -5.87
N ALA A 127 2.10 -29.99 -7.19
CA ALA A 127 2.29 -28.87 -8.12
C ALA A 127 1.43 -27.63 -7.77
N ASN A 128 0.23 -27.84 -7.27
CA ASN A 128 -0.68 -26.76 -6.86
C ASN A 128 -0.14 -25.96 -5.67
N PHE A 129 0.51 -26.63 -4.69
CA PHE A 129 1.08 -25.92 -3.54
C PHE A 129 2.22 -25.01 -3.96
N GLY A 130 3.18 -25.51 -4.74
CA GLY A 130 4.29 -24.72 -5.27
C GLY A 130 3.81 -23.51 -6.09
N THR A 131 2.81 -23.72 -6.95
CA THR A 131 2.21 -22.65 -7.74
C THR A 131 1.57 -21.57 -6.86
N LEU A 132 0.80 -21.95 -5.83
CA LEU A 132 0.17 -21.01 -4.91
C LEU A 132 1.19 -20.22 -4.09
N MET A 133 2.28 -20.87 -3.65
CA MET A 133 3.36 -20.19 -2.94
C MET A 133 4.07 -19.16 -3.83
N SER A 134 4.37 -19.51 -5.08
CA SER A 134 4.94 -18.59 -6.07
C SER A 134 4.02 -17.39 -6.35
N GLN A 135 2.70 -17.63 -6.42
CA GLN A 135 1.71 -16.56 -6.58
C GLN A 135 1.63 -15.65 -5.35
N LEU A 136 1.74 -16.19 -4.14
CA LEU A 136 1.80 -15.39 -2.92
C LEU A 136 3.05 -14.51 -2.89
N GLU A 137 4.20 -15.04 -3.22
CA GLU A 137 5.45 -14.30 -3.29
C GLU A 137 5.39 -13.18 -4.35
N SER A 138 4.89 -13.49 -5.55
CA SER A 138 4.65 -12.49 -6.59
C SER A 138 3.67 -11.40 -6.14
N THR A 139 2.64 -11.77 -5.38
CA THR A 139 1.65 -10.82 -4.85
C THR A 139 2.28 -9.93 -3.78
N GLU A 140 3.16 -10.45 -2.93
CA GLU A 140 3.89 -9.66 -1.92
C GLU A 140 4.80 -8.61 -2.59
N ASN A 141 5.52 -8.99 -3.64
CA ASN A 141 6.28 -8.04 -4.45
C ASN A 141 5.39 -6.94 -5.04
N ARG A 142 4.20 -7.31 -5.54
CA ARG A 142 3.24 -6.35 -6.05
C ARG A 142 2.73 -5.40 -4.97
N ILE A 143 2.43 -5.89 -3.78
CA ILE A 143 2.04 -5.07 -2.62
C ILE A 143 3.11 -4.02 -2.34
N ASN A 144 4.37 -4.42 -2.27
CA ASN A 144 5.48 -3.51 -2.01
C ASN A 144 5.64 -2.43 -3.10
N ILE A 145 5.40 -2.78 -4.37
CA ILE A 145 5.44 -1.82 -5.49
C ILE A 145 4.27 -0.82 -5.36
N THR A 146 3.05 -1.31 -5.18
CA THR A 146 1.86 -0.44 -5.11
C THR A 146 1.90 0.49 -3.91
N ILE A 147 2.46 0.06 -2.77
CA ILE A 147 2.68 0.91 -1.60
C ILE A 147 3.65 2.05 -1.91
N ARG A 148 4.76 1.78 -2.57
CA ARG A 148 5.71 2.83 -2.99
C ARG A 148 5.07 3.83 -3.94
N ASP A 149 4.30 3.34 -4.91
CA ASP A 149 3.60 4.18 -5.88
C ASP A 149 2.57 5.07 -5.17
N TYR A 150 1.81 4.52 -4.21
CA TYR A 150 0.88 5.28 -3.38
C TYR A 150 1.61 6.37 -2.58
N ASN A 151 2.67 6.02 -1.88
CA ASN A 151 3.43 6.97 -1.07
C ASN A 151 4.04 8.10 -1.93
N THR A 152 4.49 7.79 -3.13
CA THR A 152 4.96 8.78 -4.10
C THR A 152 3.84 9.75 -4.52
N ALA A 153 2.66 9.21 -4.81
CA ALA A 153 1.49 10.03 -5.16
C ALA A 153 1.03 10.91 -3.97
N VAL A 154 1.01 10.36 -2.74
CA VAL A 154 0.73 11.11 -1.51
C VAL A 154 1.75 12.23 -1.30
N GLN A 155 3.04 11.96 -1.49
CA GLN A 155 4.08 12.98 -1.40
C GLN A 155 3.83 14.11 -2.40
N SER A 156 3.52 13.77 -3.66
CA SER A 156 3.20 14.74 -4.71
C SER A 156 1.98 15.60 -4.33
N TYR A 157 0.88 14.96 -3.89
CA TYR A 157 -0.32 15.67 -3.43
C TYR A 157 -0.02 16.58 -2.24
N ASN A 158 0.62 16.06 -1.21
CA ASN A 158 0.95 16.83 0.00
C ASN A 158 1.89 18.01 -0.30
N THR A 159 2.77 17.88 -1.28
CA THR A 159 3.62 18.97 -1.77
C THR A 159 2.77 20.01 -2.50
N THR A 160 1.91 19.58 -3.42
CA THR A 160 1.04 20.45 -4.20
C THR A 160 0.18 21.35 -3.30
N ILE A 161 -0.47 20.79 -2.28
CA ILE A 161 -1.34 21.57 -1.38
C ILE A 161 -0.60 22.54 -0.44
N ARG A 162 0.74 22.45 -0.39
CA ARG A 162 1.60 23.28 0.49
C ARG A 162 2.43 24.32 -0.26
N THR A 163 2.54 24.19 -1.59
CA THR A 163 3.39 25.04 -2.42
C THR A 163 2.58 26.10 -3.15
N PHE A 164 3.20 27.29 -3.35
CA PHE A 164 2.61 28.37 -4.14
C PHE A 164 2.66 28.01 -5.64
N PRO A 165 1.63 28.34 -6.45
CA PRO A 165 0.40 29.09 -6.09
C PRO A 165 -0.74 28.20 -5.56
N ALA A 166 -0.65 26.87 -5.66
CA ALA A 166 -1.73 25.94 -5.35
C ALA A 166 -2.19 26.00 -3.89
N VAL A 167 -1.32 26.35 -2.93
CA VAL A 167 -1.66 26.46 -1.50
C VAL A 167 -2.85 27.39 -1.21
N ILE A 168 -3.05 28.42 -2.03
CA ILE A 168 -4.19 29.34 -1.88
C ILE A 168 -5.48 28.60 -2.21
N GLY A 169 -5.53 27.93 -3.36
CA GLY A 169 -6.67 27.13 -3.77
C GLY A 169 -6.95 25.97 -2.81
N ALA A 170 -5.89 25.31 -2.32
CA ALA A 170 -6.00 24.23 -1.35
C ALA A 170 -6.71 24.65 -0.06
N LYS A 171 -6.37 25.82 0.48
CA LYS A 171 -6.95 26.30 1.75
C LYS A 171 -8.32 26.96 1.58
N VAL A 172 -8.49 27.77 0.53
CA VAL A 172 -9.67 28.65 0.38
C VAL A 172 -10.81 27.96 -0.36
N ILE A 173 -10.49 27.13 -1.37
CA ILE A 173 -11.49 26.52 -2.26
C ILE A 173 -11.79 25.08 -1.83
N TYR A 174 -10.73 24.26 -1.62
CA TYR A 174 -10.88 22.82 -1.44
C TYR A 174 -10.85 22.35 0.01
N GLY A 175 -10.37 23.16 0.97
CA GLY A 175 -10.18 22.72 2.35
C GLY A 175 -9.28 21.46 2.43
N ALA A 176 -8.30 21.37 1.53
CA ALA A 176 -7.48 20.19 1.32
C ALA A 176 -6.68 19.80 2.56
N LYS A 177 -6.76 18.53 2.94
CA LYS A 177 -6.03 17.96 4.08
C LYS A 177 -4.89 17.08 3.57
N PRO A 178 -3.74 17.05 4.26
CA PRO A 178 -2.67 16.11 3.91
C PRO A 178 -3.14 14.68 4.04
N MET A 179 -2.76 13.84 3.07
CA MET A 179 -2.95 12.40 3.13
C MET A 179 -1.83 11.74 3.93
N ALA A 180 -2.17 10.66 4.63
CA ALA A 180 -1.21 9.83 5.35
C ALA A 180 -0.49 8.87 4.40
N THR A 181 0.81 8.69 4.60
CA THR A 181 1.57 7.63 3.96
C THR A 181 1.19 6.27 4.53
N PHE A 182 1.40 5.21 3.75
CA PHE A 182 1.14 3.84 4.16
C PHE A 182 2.46 3.07 4.29
N GLN A 183 2.65 2.42 5.43
CA GLN A 183 3.77 1.54 5.68
C GLN A 183 3.25 0.14 5.97
N ALA A 184 3.57 -0.82 5.11
CA ALA A 184 3.47 -2.21 5.47
C ALA A 184 4.70 -2.53 6.32
N THR A 185 4.52 -2.67 7.63
CA THR A 185 5.58 -3.19 8.48
C THR A 185 5.63 -4.69 8.26
N THR A 186 6.55 -5.15 7.42
CA THR A 186 6.88 -6.58 7.41
C THR A 186 7.45 -6.90 8.79
N PRO A 187 6.88 -7.87 9.54
CA PRO A 187 7.48 -8.27 10.81
C PRO A 187 8.96 -8.63 10.58
N ASN A 188 9.86 -8.01 11.32
CA ASN A 188 11.32 -8.15 11.23
C ASN A 188 12.00 -7.48 10.01
N ALA A 189 11.37 -6.54 9.32
CA ALA A 189 12.04 -5.80 8.24
C ALA A 189 13.22 -4.94 8.77
N ASP A 190 13.20 -4.58 10.04
CA ASP A 190 14.25 -3.79 10.70
C ASP A 190 15.38 -4.65 11.30
N VAL A 191 15.22 -5.97 11.32
CA VAL A 191 16.25 -6.89 11.82
C VAL A 191 16.97 -7.47 10.61
N ALA A 192 18.14 -6.94 10.29
CA ALA A 192 19.04 -7.58 9.36
C ALA A 192 19.31 -9.01 9.88
N PRO A 193 19.22 -10.06 9.03
CA PRO A 193 19.53 -11.41 9.46
C PRO A 193 20.98 -11.42 9.99
N GLU A 194 21.14 -11.75 11.26
CA GLU A 194 22.46 -12.01 11.82
C GLU A 194 23.07 -13.21 11.10
N VAL A 195 23.97 -12.94 10.19
CA VAL A 195 24.76 -13.98 9.55
C VAL A 195 25.88 -14.33 10.52
N ASN A 196 25.67 -15.32 11.36
CA ASN A 196 26.71 -15.92 12.18
C ASN A 196 27.64 -16.73 11.28
N PHE A 197 28.77 -16.15 10.94
CA PHE A 197 29.91 -16.87 10.36
C PHE A 197 30.75 -17.48 11.49
N ASP A 198 30.17 -18.27 12.36
CA ASP A 198 30.97 -19.11 13.26
C ASP A 198 31.63 -20.21 12.41
N THR A 199 32.79 -19.87 11.86
CA THR A 199 33.77 -20.87 11.44
C THR A 199 34.26 -21.56 12.70
N ASN A 200 33.62 -22.70 13.04
CA ASN A 200 34.16 -23.66 13.98
C ASN A 200 35.42 -24.23 13.39
N THR A 201 36.55 -23.55 13.56
CA THR A 201 37.89 -24.09 13.42
C THR A 201 38.16 -24.91 14.67
N GLY A 202 37.57 -26.13 14.74
CA GLY A 202 37.98 -27.17 15.67
C GLY A 202 39.25 -27.82 15.15
N GLY A 203 40.32 -27.65 15.92
CA GLY A 203 41.58 -28.36 15.79
C GLY A 203 41.49 -29.82 16.23
#